data_0fa948f9509b6e317d77e2ca7d0eaf92
#
_entry.id   0fa948f9509b6e317d77e2ca7d0eaf92
#
_cell.length_a   1.000
_cell.length_b   1.000
_cell.length_c   1.000
_cell.angle_alpha   90.00
_cell.angle_beta   90.00
_cell.angle_gamma   90.00
#
_symmetry.space_group_name_H-M   'P 1'
#
loop_
_entity.id
_entity.type
_entity.pdbx_description
1 polymer ?
#
loop_
_entity_poly.entity_id
_entity_poly.type
_entity_poly.pdbx_seq_one_letter_code
_entity_poly.pdbx_strand_id
1 'polypeptide(L)'
;MITWILGIICQFAGIYVPNPELGFYGLLPDFSNGLSVPSIMPVFGKLQFGGVFTLNFAVVIFAFLFVDMFDTIGTLIGVASKADMLDEDGKLPKIKGALMADAVATTAGAVLGTTTTTTFVESASGVTEGGKTGLTSVTTAVLFGLSLLLSPIFLAIPSFATAPA
;
A
#
# COMPACT_ATOMS: atom_id res chain seq x y z
N MET A 1 10.93 -10.29 -7.53
CA MET A 1 12.41 -10.34 -7.46
C MET A 1 13.01 -10.97 -8.72
N ILE A 2 12.68 -12.24 -9.05
CA ILE A 2 13.24 -12.93 -10.23
C ILE A 2 12.94 -12.17 -11.53
N THR A 3 11.71 -11.72 -11.72
CA THR A 3 11.27 -10.94 -12.89
C THR A 3 12.01 -9.61 -13.03
N TRP A 4 12.34 -8.95 -11.93
CA TRP A 4 13.13 -7.72 -11.94
C TRP A 4 14.59 -7.99 -12.36
N ILE A 5 15.20 -9.04 -11.79
CA ILE A 5 16.57 -9.45 -12.16
C ILE A 5 16.65 -9.80 -13.67
N LEU A 6 15.67 -10.58 -14.15
CA LEU A 6 15.57 -10.89 -15.60
C LEU A 6 15.39 -9.63 -16.44
N GLY A 7 14.57 -8.68 -15.98
CA GLY A 7 14.39 -7.39 -16.64
C GLY A 7 15.71 -6.61 -16.76
N ILE A 8 16.50 -6.55 -15.68
CA ILE A 8 17.82 -5.91 -15.68
C ILE A 8 18.76 -6.60 -16.69
N ILE A 9 18.77 -7.93 -16.73
CA ILE A 9 19.57 -8.69 -17.70
C ILE A 9 19.13 -8.35 -19.13
N CYS A 10 17.82 -8.29 -19.40
CA CYS A 10 17.29 -7.89 -20.70
C CYS A 10 17.65 -6.44 -21.07
N GLN A 11 17.72 -5.55 -20.10
CA GLN A 11 18.15 -4.16 -20.32
C GLN A 11 19.63 -4.10 -20.71
N PHE A 12 20.51 -4.84 -20.05
CA PHE A 12 21.91 -4.94 -20.42
C PHE A 12 22.12 -5.64 -21.76
N ALA A 13 21.29 -6.61 -22.11
CA ALA A 13 21.32 -7.28 -23.42
C ALA A 13 20.76 -6.40 -24.57
N GLY A 14 20.24 -5.20 -24.27
CA GLY A 14 19.66 -4.31 -25.27
C GLY A 14 18.26 -4.73 -25.77
N ILE A 15 17.65 -5.76 -25.16
CA ILE A 15 16.30 -6.24 -25.48
C ILE A 15 15.25 -5.30 -24.89
N TYR A 16 15.49 -4.81 -23.68
CA TYR A 16 14.64 -3.83 -23.00
C TYR A 16 15.26 -2.45 -23.12
N VAL A 17 14.60 -1.59 -23.89
CA VAL A 17 15.03 -0.18 -24.06
C VAL A 17 14.09 0.70 -23.25
N PRO A 18 14.60 1.42 -22.22
CA PRO A 18 13.78 2.36 -21.46
C PRO A 18 13.23 3.45 -22.39
N ASN A 19 11.91 3.63 -22.38
CA ASN A 19 11.24 4.70 -23.10
C ASN A 19 10.19 5.33 -22.17
N PRO A 20 10.48 6.48 -21.54
CA PRO A 20 9.59 7.13 -20.58
C PRO A 20 8.24 7.54 -21.18
N GLU A 21 8.18 7.85 -22.49
CA GLU A 21 6.95 8.24 -23.18
C GLU A 21 5.95 7.07 -23.26
N LEU A 22 6.44 5.83 -23.28
CA LEU A 22 5.63 4.62 -23.28
C LEU A 22 5.48 4.01 -21.88
N GLY A 23 5.92 4.70 -20.83
CA GLY A 23 5.86 4.21 -19.45
C GLY A 23 6.89 3.14 -19.08
N PHE A 24 7.91 2.92 -19.93
CA PHE A 24 9.00 2.01 -19.64
C PHE A 24 10.18 2.77 -19.04
N TYR A 25 10.29 2.72 -17.71
CA TYR A 25 11.36 3.37 -16.98
C TYR A 25 12.62 2.49 -16.89
N GLY A 26 13.77 3.10 -16.59
CA GLY A 26 14.98 2.35 -16.31
C GLY A 26 14.81 1.42 -15.11
N LEU A 27 15.34 0.20 -15.20
CA LEU A 27 15.23 -0.82 -14.15
C LEU A 27 16.34 -0.72 -13.10
N LEU A 28 17.26 0.21 -13.29
CA LEU A 28 18.35 0.51 -12.35
C LEU A 28 17.93 1.70 -11.47
N PRO A 29 18.22 1.63 -10.16
CA PRO A 29 17.98 2.77 -9.27
C PRO A 29 18.76 3.99 -9.73
N ASP A 30 18.10 5.11 -9.91
CA ASP A 30 18.74 6.37 -10.25
C ASP A 30 19.03 7.16 -8.97
N PHE A 31 20.32 7.23 -8.63
CA PHE A 31 20.84 8.00 -7.50
C PHE A 31 21.38 9.37 -7.89
N SER A 32 21.14 9.84 -9.11
CA SER A 32 21.65 11.13 -9.60
C SER A 32 21.20 12.31 -8.74
N ASN A 33 20.01 12.21 -8.14
CA ASN A 33 19.45 13.19 -7.21
C ASN A 33 19.77 12.88 -5.73
N GLY A 34 20.62 11.88 -5.46
CA GLY A 34 20.93 11.43 -4.11
C GLY A 34 19.77 10.72 -3.40
N LEU A 35 19.86 10.61 -2.08
CA LEU A 35 18.80 10.12 -1.21
C LEU A 35 17.81 11.28 -0.96
N SER A 36 16.83 11.46 -1.83
CA SER A 36 15.83 12.51 -1.70
C SER A 36 14.46 11.93 -1.34
N VAL A 37 13.83 12.52 -0.35
CA VAL A 37 12.44 12.18 -0.02
C VAL A 37 11.52 12.79 -1.09
N PRO A 38 10.67 11.99 -1.77
CA PRO A 38 9.73 12.52 -2.74
C PRO A 38 8.81 13.57 -2.09
N SER A 39 8.62 14.71 -2.77
CA SER A 39 7.72 15.74 -2.28
C SER A 39 6.26 15.32 -2.48
N ILE A 40 5.45 15.36 -1.43
CA ILE A 40 4.01 15.14 -1.49
C ILE A 40 3.22 16.40 -1.87
N MET A 41 3.88 17.57 -1.91
CA MET A 41 3.25 18.86 -2.20
C MET A 41 2.40 18.90 -3.49
N PRO A 42 2.80 18.23 -4.59
CA PRO A 42 1.98 18.24 -5.81
C PRO A 42 0.59 17.61 -5.65
N VAL A 43 0.42 16.67 -4.73
CA VAL A 43 -0.83 15.92 -4.54
C VAL A 43 -1.54 16.27 -3.23
N PHE A 44 -0.83 16.88 -2.28
CA PHE A 44 -1.36 17.24 -0.97
C PHE A 44 -2.58 18.16 -1.08
N GLY A 45 -3.71 17.75 -0.52
CA GLY A 45 -4.94 18.53 -0.48
C GLY A 45 -5.59 18.79 -1.85
N LYS A 46 -5.18 18.10 -2.92
CA LYS A 46 -5.72 18.26 -4.28
C LYS A 46 -7.04 17.52 -4.48
N LEU A 47 -7.86 17.44 -3.46
CA LEU A 47 -9.19 16.84 -3.53
C LEU A 47 -10.08 17.62 -4.50
N GLN A 48 -10.63 16.93 -5.50
CA GLN A 48 -11.55 17.50 -6.47
C GLN A 48 -12.95 16.97 -6.18
N PHE A 49 -13.86 17.87 -5.81
CA PHE A 49 -15.26 17.52 -5.54
C PHE A 49 -16.18 17.77 -6.74
N GLY A 50 -15.64 18.19 -7.88
CA GLY A 50 -16.41 18.37 -9.12
C GLY A 50 -16.92 17.02 -9.63
N GLY A 51 -18.24 16.87 -9.71
CA GLY A 51 -18.89 15.66 -10.20
C GLY A 51 -19.20 14.58 -9.13
N VAL A 52 -18.86 14.83 -7.86
CA VAL A 52 -19.15 13.89 -6.75
C VAL A 52 -20.66 13.64 -6.59
N PHE A 53 -21.49 14.61 -6.95
CA PHE A 53 -22.95 14.52 -6.83
C PHE A 53 -23.64 13.93 -8.08
N THR A 54 -22.93 13.16 -8.89
CA THR A 54 -23.52 12.43 -10.01
C THR A 54 -23.92 11.01 -9.59
N LEU A 55 -25.01 10.49 -10.17
CA LEU A 55 -25.47 9.11 -9.89
C LEU A 55 -24.39 8.07 -10.20
N ASN A 56 -23.66 8.25 -11.29
CA ASN A 56 -22.56 7.35 -11.65
C ASN A 56 -21.46 7.34 -10.59
N PHE A 57 -21.13 8.50 -10.05
CA PHE A 57 -20.10 8.60 -8.98
C PHE A 57 -20.59 7.96 -7.68
N ALA A 58 -21.87 8.10 -7.34
CA ALA A 58 -22.46 7.45 -6.17
C ALA A 58 -22.37 5.91 -6.28
N VAL A 59 -22.62 5.34 -7.45
CA VAL A 59 -22.46 3.89 -7.68
C VAL A 59 -21.01 3.46 -7.51
N VAL A 60 -20.06 4.24 -8.03
CA VAL A 60 -18.64 3.96 -7.89
C VAL A 60 -18.20 4.03 -6.42
N ILE A 61 -18.60 5.08 -5.68
CA ILE A 61 -18.32 5.19 -4.23
C ILE A 61 -18.86 3.97 -3.48
N PHE A 62 -20.12 3.59 -3.75
CA PHE A 62 -20.74 2.45 -3.08
C PHE A 62 -19.98 1.16 -3.37
N ALA A 63 -19.58 0.92 -4.63
CA ALA A 63 -18.82 -0.26 -5.01
C ALA A 63 -17.46 -0.31 -4.31
N PHE A 64 -16.71 0.79 -4.30
CA PHE A 64 -15.42 0.87 -3.63
C PHE A 64 -15.54 0.71 -2.11
N LEU A 65 -16.51 1.38 -1.49
CA LEU A 65 -16.80 1.25 -0.05
C LEU A 65 -17.10 -0.20 0.32
N PHE A 66 -17.88 -0.89 -0.52
CA PHE A 66 -18.26 -2.28 -0.27
C PHE A 66 -17.04 -3.21 -0.36
N VAL A 67 -16.22 -3.05 -1.40
CA VAL A 67 -14.99 -3.83 -1.58
C VAL A 67 -14.02 -3.58 -0.43
N ASP A 68 -13.75 -2.32 -0.09
CA ASP A 68 -12.84 -1.91 0.98
C ASP A 68 -13.28 -2.45 2.34
N MET A 69 -14.57 -2.36 2.65
CA MET A 69 -15.14 -2.87 3.90
C MET A 69 -14.98 -4.39 4.03
N PHE A 70 -15.27 -5.16 2.99
CA PHE A 70 -15.16 -6.61 3.03
C PHE A 70 -13.70 -7.07 3.06
N ASP A 71 -12.82 -6.40 2.32
CA ASP A 71 -11.39 -6.66 2.34
C ASP A 71 -10.81 -6.43 3.73
N THR A 72 -11.08 -5.28 4.33
CA THR A 72 -10.62 -4.93 5.69
C THR A 72 -11.17 -5.92 6.74
N ILE A 73 -12.47 -6.26 6.71
CA ILE A 73 -13.05 -7.20 7.66
C ILE A 73 -12.43 -8.59 7.51
N GLY A 74 -12.29 -9.07 6.27
CA GLY A 74 -11.71 -10.39 5.99
C GLY A 74 -10.27 -10.48 6.47
N THR A 75 -9.48 -9.48 6.18
CA THR A 75 -8.07 -9.40 6.59
C THR A 75 -7.92 -9.26 8.10
N LEU A 76 -8.73 -8.40 8.76
CA LEU A 76 -8.71 -8.26 10.22
C LEU A 76 -9.02 -9.57 10.92
N ILE A 77 -10.05 -10.29 10.47
CA ILE A 77 -10.42 -11.59 11.06
C ILE A 77 -9.31 -12.62 10.80
N GLY A 78 -8.76 -12.67 9.59
CA GLY A 78 -7.68 -13.58 9.21
C GLY A 78 -6.41 -13.37 10.06
N VAL A 79 -5.98 -12.13 10.23
CA VAL A 79 -4.81 -11.77 11.05
C VAL A 79 -5.10 -12.00 12.54
N ALA A 80 -6.30 -11.62 13.02
CA ALA A 80 -6.69 -11.82 14.41
C ALA A 80 -6.79 -13.31 14.80
N SER A 81 -7.23 -14.15 13.87
CA SER A 81 -7.23 -15.60 14.04
C SER A 81 -5.81 -16.15 14.23
N LYS A 82 -4.83 -15.64 13.48
CA LYS A 82 -3.41 -16.02 13.64
C LYS A 82 -2.80 -15.46 14.94
N ALA A 83 -3.35 -14.37 15.46
CA ALA A 83 -2.92 -13.75 16.71
C ALA A 83 -3.52 -14.39 17.96
N ASP A 84 -4.47 -15.31 17.81
CA ASP A 84 -5.31 -15.85 18.91
C ASP A 84 -6.09 -14.72 19.62
N MET A 85 -6.58 -13.74 18.85
CA MET A 85 -7.33 -12.58 19.36
C MET A 85 -8.85 -12.72 19.20
N LEU A 86 -9.32 -13.80 18.60
CA LEU A 86 -10.74 -14.08 18.49
C LEU A 86 -11.29 -14.62 19.82
N ASP A 87 -12.54 -14.27 20.14
CA ASP A 87 -13.25 -14.83 21.27
C ASP A 87 -13.73 -16.27 21.00
N GLU A 88 -14.38 -16.91 21.99
CA GLU A 88 -14.90 -18.28 21.88
C GLU A 88 -15.95 -18.43 20.77
N ASP A 89 -16.63 -17.35 20.40
CA ASP A 89 -17.60 -17.29 19.31
C ASP A 89 -16.96 -17.02 17.93
N GLY A 90 -15.63 -16.90 17.85
CA GLY A 90 -14.89 -16.56 16.63
C GLY A 90 -15.04 -15.09 16.20
N LYS A 91 -15.47 -14.20 17.10
CA LYS A 91 -15.61 -12.77 16.83
C LYS A 91 -14.35 -12.03 17.26
N LEU A 92 -14.02 -10.97 16.53
CA LEU A 92 -12.93 -10.08 16.92
C LEU A 92 -13.42 -9.04 17.94
N PRO A 93 -12.93 -9.10 19.21
CA PRO A 93 -13.21 -8.08 20.19
C PRO A 93 -12.76 -6.70 19.68
N LYS A 94 -13.58 -5.67 19.91
CA LYS A 94 -13.28 -4.28 19.51
C LYS A 94 -13.13 -4.04 17.99
N ILE A 95 -13.72 -4.87 17.15
CA ILE A 95 -13.72 -4.71 15.69
C ILE A 95 -14.12 -3.28 15.25
N LYS A 96 -15.08 -2.66 15.97
CA LYS A 96 -15.50 -1.27 15.70
C LYS A 96 -14.34 -0.28 15.82
N GLY A 97 -13.45 -0.47 16.77
CA GLY A 97 -12.27 0.38 16.95
C GLY A 97 -11.27 0.19 15.82
N ALA A 98 -11.07 -1.05 15.37
CA ALA A 98 -10.20 -1.37 14.24
C ALA A 98 -10.71 -0.74 12.93
N LEU A 99 -11.99 -0.92 12.61
CA LEU A 99 -12.62 -0.30 11.44
C LEU A 99 -12.62 1.22 11.49
N MET A 100 -12.78 1.82 12.68
CA MET A 100 -12.69 3.27 12.83
C MET A 100 -11.26 3.76 12.58
N ALA A 101 -10.25 3.05 13.06
CA ALA A 101 -8.85 3.38 12.81
C ALA A 101 -8.52 3.32 11.31
N ASP A 102 -9.02 2.31 10.61
CA ASP A 102 -8.89 2.13 9.17
C ASP A 102 -9.54 3.30 8.40
N ALA A 103 -10.78 3.65 8.74
CA ALA A 103 -11.49 4.77 8.13
C ALA A 103 -10.78 6.11 8.33
N VAL A 104 -10.23 6.36 9.54
CA VAL A 104 -9.46 7.57 9.83
C VAL A 104 -8.15 7.59 9.03
N ALA A 105 -7.45 6.45 8.95
CA ALA A 105 -6.21 6.33 8.19
C ALA A 105 -6.45 6.55 6.68
N THR A 106 -7.50 5.96 6.11
CA THR A 106 -7.91 6.15 4.71
C THR A 106 -8.26 7.61 4.42
N THR A 107 -9.01 8.26 5.33
CA THR A 107 -9.33 9.69 5.19
C THR A 107 -8.07 10.56 5.21
N ALA A 108 -7.16 10.30 6.14
CA ALA A 108 -5.87 11.00 6.20
C ALA A 108 -5.04 10.75 4.93
N GLY A 109 -5.01 9.49 4.44
CA GLY A 109 -4.36 9.13 3.19
C GLY A 109 -4.91 9.88 1.99
N ALA A 110 -6.24 10.04 1.89
CA ALA A 110 -6.88 10.82 0.83
C ALA A 110 -6.43 12.29 0.83
N VAL A 111 -6.30 12.91 2.01
CA VAL A 111 -5.79 14.29 2.14
C VAL A 111 -4.32 14.38 1.72
N LEU A 112 -3.52 13.37 2.04
CA LEU A 112 -2.11 13.27 1.64
C LEU A 112 -1.95 12.95 0.14
N GLY A 113 -3.01 12.53 -0.54
CA GLY A 113 -2.99 12.15 -1.96
C GLY A 113 -2.50 10.73 -2.20
N THR A 114 -2.61 9.85 -1.20
CA THR A 114 -2.31 8.42 -1.33
C THR A 114 -3.57 7.61 -1.66
N THR A 115 -3.39 6.33 -1.99
CA THR A 115 -4.48 5.36 -2.11
C THR A 115 -5.09 5.06 -0.74
N THR A 116 -6.19 4.28 -0.70
CA THR A 116 -6.80 3.79 0.53
C THR A 116 -5.75 3.09 1.41
N THR A 117 -5.83 3.32 2.71
CA THR A 117 -5.02 2.62 3.71
C THR A 117 -5.86 1.46 4.21
N THR A 118 -5.41 0.25 4.00
CA THR A 118 -6.12 -0.97 4.39
C THR A 118 -5.23 -1.91 5.19
N THR A 119 -5.83 -2.88 5.84
CA THR A 119 -5.12 -3.93 6.56
C THR A 119 -4.54 -4.95 5.58
N PHE A 120 -3.29 -5.35 5.75
CA PHE A 120 -2.61 -6.31 4.87
C PHE A 120 -2.54 -7.71 5.48
N VAL A 121 -2.78 -8.72 4.65
CA VAL A 121 -2.69 -10.15 5.03
C VAL A 121 -1.27 -10.52 5.44
N GLU A 122 -0.25 -9.87 4.87
CA GLU A 122 1.17 -10.03 5.18
C GLU A 122 1.49 -9.74 6.65
N SER A 123 0.64 -8.96 7.33
CA SER A 123 0.73 -8.73 8.78
C SER A 123 0.65 -10.04 9.58
N ALA A 124 0.04 -11.08 9.01
CA ALA A 124 -0.03 -12.41 9.65
C ALA A 124 1.37 -13.02 9.85
N SER A 125 2.33 -12.75 8.98
CA SER A 125 3.71 -13.21 9.14
C SER A 125 4.37 -12.59 10.37
N GLY A 126 4.22 -11.29 10.57
CA GLY A 126 4.73 -10.60 11.75
C GLY A 126 4.06 -11.07 13.06
N VAL A 127 2.76 -11.38 12.98
CA VAL A 127 2.01 -11.91 14.13
C VAL A 127 2.46 -13.33 14.50
N THR A 128 2.75 -14.19 13.55
CA THR A 128 3.28 -15.54 13.80
C THR A 128 4.66 -15.53 14.44
N GLU A 129 5.47 -14.50 14.14
CA GLU A 129 6.77 -14.26 14.79
C GLU A 129 6.65 -13.60 16.17
N GLY A 130 5.42 -13.38 16.67
CA GLY A 130 5.16 -12.84 18.01
C GLY A 130 4.83 -11.35 18.05
N GLY A 131 4.71 -10.68 16.93
CA GLY A 131 4.36 -9.26 16.82
C GLY A 131 2.88 -8.99 17.06
N LYS A 132 2.39 -9.15 18.30
CA LYS A 132 0.96 -9.06 18.66
C LYS A 132 0.57 -7.74 19.35
N THR A 133 1.42 -6.73 19.34
CA THR A 133 1.20 -5.46 20.06
C THR A 133 1.23 -4.26 19.13
N GLY A 134 0.65 -3.14 19.57
CA GLY A 134 0.72 -1.87 18.84
C GLY A 134 2.16 -1.36 18.61
N LEU A 135 3.12 -1.81 19.41
CA LEU A 135 4.54 -1.48 19.20
C LEU A 135 5.05 -2.03 17.86
N THR A 136 4.60 -3.21 17.45
CA THR A 136 4.92 -3.79 16.13
C THR A 136 4.47 -2.86 15.00
N SER A 137 3.24 -2.32 15.11
CA SER A 137 2.71 -1.37 14.10
C SER A 137 3.52 -0.08 14.07
N VAL A 138 3.91 0.45 15.23
CA VAL A 138 4.76 1.65 15.30
C VAL A 138 6.12 1.39 14.67
N THR A 139 6.74 0.24 14.95
CA THR A 139 8.03 -0.15 14.35
C THR A 139 7.91 -0.25 12.84
N THR A 140 6.86 -0.88 12.34
CA THR A 140 6.57 -0.97 10.90
C THR A 140 6.41 0.42 10.29
N ALA A 141 5.66 1.32 10.92
CA ALA A 141 5.48 2.69 10.44
C ALA A 141 6.80 3.46 10.36
N VAL A 142 7.68 3.30 11.37
CA VAL A 142 9.03 3.91 11.35
C VAL A 142 9.87 3.34 10.20
N LEU A 143 9.84 2.03 9.97
CA LEU A 143 10.57 1.40 8.87
C LEU A 143 10.05 1.87 7.51
N PHE A 144 8.73 2.04 7.34
CA PHE A 144 8.15 2.66 6.14
C PHE A 144 8.61 4.11 5.97
N GLY A 145 8.66 4.89 7.07
CA GLY A 145 9.20 6.24 7.03
C GLY A 145 10.67 6.27 6.58
N LEU A 146 11.49 5.36 7.08
CA LEU A 146 12.90 5.23 6.66
C LEU A 146 13.02 4.77 5.20
N SER A 147 12.10 3.93 4.73
CA SER A 147 12.11 3.46 3.34
C SER A 147 11.90 4.60 2.32
N LEU A 148 11.32 5.73 2.71
CA LEU A 148 11.21 6.91 1.85
C LEU A 148 12.58 7.44 1.42
N LEU A 149 13.61 7.28 2.26
CA LEU A 149 14.98 7.65 1.89
C LEU A 149 15.55 6.73 0.79
N LEU A 150 15.01 5.51 0.69
CA LEU A 150 15.37 4.52 -0.33
C LEU A 150 14.42 4.55 -1.52
N SER A 151 13.66 5.62 -1.70
CA SER A 151 12.69 5.78 -2.79
C SER A 151 13.26 5.48 -4.19
N PRO A 152 14.52 5.82 -4.55
CA PRO A 152 15.07 5.49 -5.85
C PRO A 152 15.12 3.97 -6.12
N ILE A 153 15.31 3.16 -5.07
CA ILE A 153 15.33 1.70 -5.19
C ILE A 153 13.92 1.17 -5.45
N PHE A 154 12.94 1.66 -4.70
CA PHE A 154 11.54 1.21 -4.86
C PHE A 154 10.93 1.65 -6.18
N LEU A 155 11.27 2.85 -6.65
CA LEU A 155 10.81 3.37 -7.95
C LEU A 155 11.44 2.65 -9.15
N ALA A 156 12.59 2.00 -8.97
CA ALA A 156 13.21 1.20 -10.02
C ALA A 156 12.53 -0.17 -10.22
N ILE A 157 11.63 -0.59 -9.30
CA ILE A 157 10.90 -1.86 -9.44
C ILE A 157 9.76 -1.65 -10.44
N PRO A 158 9.81 -2.31 -11.61
CA PRO A 158 8.81 -2.08 -12.65
C PRO A 158 7.47 -2.75 -12.31
N SER A 159 6.39 -2.23 -12.87
CA SER A 159 5.02 -2.73 -12.66
C SER A 159 4.84 -4.19 -13.06
N PHE A 160 5.57 -4.68 -14.08
CA PHE A 160 5.51 -6.09 -14.47
C PHE A 160 6.14 -7.04 -13.44
N ALA A 161 6.96 -6.52 -12.54
CA ALA A 161 7.55 -7.32 -11.45
C ALA A 161 6.65 -7.32 -10.19
N THR A 162 5.75 -6.35 -10.05
CA THR A 162 4.83 -6.22 -8.92
C THR A 162 3.42 -6.74 -9.22
N ALA A 163 2.98 -6.71 -10.48
CA ALA A 163 1.64 -7.13 -10.87
C ALA A 163 1.27 -8.59 -10.55
N PRO A 164 2.21 -9.58 -10.50
CA PRO A 164 1.89 -10.95 -10.13
C PRO A 164 1.87 -11.22 -8.61
N ALA A 165 2.15 -10.22 -7.77
CA ALA A 165 2.29 -10.41 -6.32
C ALA A 165 0.93 -10.27 -5.56
#